data_498572ba098a80d0d4d507fa7311dab6
#
_entry.id   498572ba098a80d0d4d507fa7311dab6
#
_cell.length_a   1.000
_cell.length_b   1.000
_cell.length_c   1.000
_cell.angle_alpha   90.00
_cell.angle_beta   90.00
_cell.angle_gamma   90.00
#
_symmetry.space_group_name_H-M   'P 1'
#
loop_
_entity.id
_entity.type
_entity.pdbx_description
1 polymer ?
#
loop_
_entity_poly.entity_id
_entity_poly.type
_entity_poly.pdbx_seq_one_letter_code
_entity_poly.pdbx_strand_id
1 'polypeptide(L)'
;MHIRHKLYDWGILSSQRGTLPTLVVGNVELGGTGKTPHVLDLAHRLQAMVGEDAVGVLSRGYGRVRPGFQWVSKAKQWQDVGDEPWMMQRHLPNLHVAVCEDRLHGLAQMASERPQLRVVVLDDGMQHRPLRPDLLIGLSARQPPTKIWQWTQVVPAGVFRDLPSRLEQCDLIVDTSGKSKGHHLKSSIRPSHPHNTTTDKLTVPALLVTGIARPERATQSALDMGVDLAGCAHYPDHHAFKTSDVTRWIEWMNAQNISALLTTEKDAVRLQGLMPAEWEHALWVLPSAVHWDDEAALQGFLESWVQALPSLEQRMD
;
A
#
# COMPACT_ATOMS: atom_id res chain seq x y z
N MET A 1 -9.94 -22.22 2.45
CA MET A 1 -10.21 -20.83 2.92
C MET A 1 -11.55 -20.72 3.63
N HIS A 2 -12.68 -21.07 3.03
CA HIS A 2 -14.03 -20.97 3.63
C HIS A 2 -14.16 -21.71 4.98
N ILE A 3 -13.70 -22.96 5.09
CA ILE A 3 -13.71 -23.72 6.35
C ILE A 3 -12.93 -22.98 7.45
N ARG A 4 -11.74 -22.45 7.15
CA ARG A 4 -10.94 -21.70 8.11
C ARG A 4 -11.67 -20.45 8.61
N HIS A 5 -12.36 -19.70 7.74
CA HIS A 5 -13.16 -18.55 8.15
C HIS A 5 -14.30 -18.97 9.07
N LYS A 6 -15.00 -20.05 8.74
CA LYS A 6 -16.05 -20.60 9.61
C LYS A 6 -15.54 -21.01 10.99
N LEU A 7 -14.35 -21.60 11.08
CA LEU A 7 -13.75 -21.95 12.37
C LEU A 7 -13.50 -20.72 13.26
N TYR A 8 -13.10 -19.58 12.67
CA TYR A 8 -12.99 -18.31 13.38
C TYR A 8 -14.38 -17.75 13.73
N ASP A 9 -15.32 -17.79 12.77
CA ASP A 9 -16.67 -17.24 12.96
C ASP A 9 -17.45 -18.02 14.05
N TRP A 10 -17.18 -19.31 14.21
CA TRP A 10 -17.73 -20.17 15.26
C TRP A 10 -16.94 -20.14 16.58
N GLY A 11 -15.86 -19.36 16.65
CA GLY A 11 -15.04 -19.28 17.85
C GLY A 11 -14.18 -20.50 18.15
N ILE A 12 -14.08 -21.47 17.21
CA ILE A 12 -13.21 -22.66 17.35
C ILE A 12 -11.74 -22.22 17.24
N LEU A 13 -11.44 -21.29 16.35
CA LEU A 13 -10.15 -20.59 16.30
C LEU A 13 -10.32 -19.21 16.95
N SER A 14 -9.42 -18.88 17.87
CA SER A 14 -9.46 -17.59 18.57
C SER A 14 -8.86 -16.46 17.74
N SER A 15 -9.51 -15.30 17.80
CA SER A 15 -8.94 -14.02 17.37
C SER A 15 -8.73 -13.15 18.60
N GLN A 16 -7.58 -12.49 18.70
CA GLN A 16 -7.26 -11.61 19.83
C GLN A 16 -6.89 -10.21 19.36
N ARG A 17 -7.09 -9.22 20.21
CA ARG A 17 -6.65 -7.85 19.93
C ARG A 17 -5.12 -7.76 20.05
N GLY A 18 -4.53 -6.85 19.30
CA GLY A 18 -3.11 -6.52 19.44
C GLY A 18 -2.84 -5.70 20.69
N THR A 19 -1.57 -5.62 21.10
CA THR A 19 -1.10 -4.77 22.20
C THR A 19 -1.30 -3.28 21.93
N LEU A 20 -1.30 -2.88 20.67
CA LEU A 20 -1.58 -1.51 20.23
C LEU A 20 -2.93 -1.45 19.50
N PRO A 21 -3.67 -0.31 19.55
CA PRO A 21 -4.80 -0.06 18.70
C PRO A 21 -4.46 -0.22 17.22
N THR A 22 -5.31 -0.93 16.47
CA THR A 22 -5.04 -1.28 15.08
C THR A 22 -6.12 -0.81 14.12
N LEU A 23 -5.69 -0.12 13.06
CA LEU A 23 -6.48 0.12 11.86
C LEU A 23 -5.98 -0.81 10.77
N VAL A 24 -6.81 -1.72 10.29
CA VAL A 24 -6.45 -2.62 9.19
C VAL A 24 -7.01 -2.12 7.88
N VAL A 25 -6.15 -1.96 6.88
CA VAL A 25 -6.54 -1.73 5.49
C VAL A 25 -6.38 -3.04 4.73
N GLY A 26 -7.44 -3.47 4.07
CA GLY A 26 -7.41 -4.71 3.33
C GLY A 26 -8.36 -4.73 2.14
N ASN A 27 -8.32 -5.80 1.37
CA ASN A 27 -9.26 -6.05 0.28
C ASN A 27 -9.50 -7.55 0.12
N VAL A 28 -10.51 -7.89 -0.66
CA VAL A 28 -10.83 -9.29 -1.01
C VAL A 28 -10.44 -9.65 -2.44
N GLU A 29 -9.96 -8.70 -3.23
CA GLU A 29 -9.64 -8.86 -4.63
C GLU A 29 -8.17 -9.19 -4.85
N LEU A 30 -7.86 -9.88 -5.96
CA LEU A 30 -6.49 -9.98 -6.46
C LEU A 30 -6.11 -8.71 -7.20
N GLY A 31 -4.84 -8.30 -7.02
CA GLY A 31 -4.23 -7.18 -7.74
C GLY A 31 -4.32 -5.85 -7.00
N GLY A 32 -3.82 -4.82 -7.68
CA GLY A 32 -3.67 -3.48 -7.12
C GLY A 32 -5.00 -2.76 -6.91
N THR A 33 -5.56 -2.82 -5.71
CA THR A 33 -6.71 -2.00 -5.27
C THR A 33 -6.29 -0.67 -4.68
N GLY A 34 -4.97 -0.39 -4.67
CA GLY A 34 -4.43 0.84 -4.10
C GLY A 34 -4.26 0.81 -2.57
N LYS A 35 -4.08 -0.35 -1.95
CA LYS A 35 -3.89 -0.45 -0.49
C LYS A 35 -2.78 0.47 0.02
N THR A 36 -1.60 0.37 -0.55
CA THR A 36 -0.42 1.11 -0.10
C THR A 36 -0.63 2.63 -0.08
N PRO A 37 -1.14 3.29 -1.14
CA PRO A 37 -1.50 4.70 -1.07
C PRO A 37 -2.51 5.02 0.04
N HIS A 38 -3.55 4.18 0.24
CA HIS A 38 -4.52 4.40 1.31
C HIS A 38 -3.91 4.24 2.71
N VAL A 39 -3.01 3.27 2.90
CA VAL A 39 -2.26 3.10 4.17
C VAL A 39 -1.43 4.34 4.47
N LEU A 40 -0.74 4.90 3.48
CA LEU A 40 0.05 6.13 3.63
C LEU A 40 -0.82 7.34 3.96
N ASP A 41 -1.92 7.54 3.23
CA ASP A 41 -2.85 8.65 3.48
C ASP A 41 -3.48 8.56 4.88
N LEU A 42 -3.96 7.38 5.26
CA LEU A 42 -4.55 7.16 6.59
C LEU A 42 -3.51 7.32 7.71
N ALA A 43 -2.28 6.81 7.52
CA ALA A 43 -1.21 6.99 8.49
C ALA A 43 -0.85 8.46 8.67
N HIS A 44 -0.76 9.24 7.59
CA HIS A 44 -0.51 10.68 7.63
C HIS A 44 -1.62 11.44 8.36
N ARG A 45 -2.90 11.13 8.11
CA ARG A 45 -4.04 11.71 8.83
C ARG A 45 -4.01 11.38 10.31
N LEU A 46 -3.70 10.14 10.65
CA LEU A 46 -3.55 9.73 12.05
C LEU A 46 -2.39 10.44 12.73
N GLN A 47 -1.24 10.65 12.05
CA GLN A 47 -0.14 11.45 12.60
C GLN A 47 -0.58 12.87 12.97
N ALA A 48 -1.41 13.50 12.14
CA ALA A 48 -1.97 14.82 12.44
C ALA A 48 -2.90 14.82 13.68
N MET A 49 -3.57 13.69 13.97
CA MET A 49 -4.52 13.56 15.10
C MET A 49 -3.84 13.16 16.41
N VAL A 50 -2.88 12.23 16.37
CA VAL A 50 -2.31 11.62 17.58
C VAL A 50 -0.84 11.95 17.84
N GLY A 51 -0.19 12.65 16.89
CA GLY A 51 1.22 13.02 16.92
C GLY A 51 2.06 12.24 15.90
N GLU A 52 3.09 12.88 15.36
CA GLU A 52 3.93 12.32 14.29
C GLU A 52 4.60 11.00 14.69
N ASP A 53 5.17 10.94 15.90
CA ASP A 53 5.87 9.76 16.42
C ASP A 53 4.94 8.69 17.02
N ALA A 54 3.63 8.95 17.05
CA ALA A 54 2.65 8.08 17.70
C ALA A 54 2.00 7.06 16.75
N VAL A 55 2.35 7.10 15.46
CA VAL A 55 1.76 6.22 14.44
C VAL A 55 2.80 5.25 13.89
N GLY A 56 2.43 3.97 13.84
CA GLY A 56 3.21 2.93 13.18
C GLY A 56 2.48 2.34 11.96
N VAL A 57 3.24 1.72 11.07
CA VAL A 57 2.71 0.84 10.03
C VAL A 57 3.33 -0.54 10.16
N LEU A 58 2.51 -1.58 10.11
CA LEU A 58 2.96 -2.96 10.11
C LEU A 58 2.51 -3.65 8.82
N SER A 59 3.48 -4.01 7.99
CA SER A 59 3.27 -4.77 6.75
C SER A 59 3.78 -6.20 6.87
N ARG A 60 3.43 -7.04 5.91
CA ARG A 60 3.96 -8.41 5.82
C ARG A 60 5.42 -8.45 5.35
N GLY A 61 5.82 -7.47 4.56
CA GLY A 61 7.09 -7.50 3.86
C GLY A 61 7.11 -8.59 2.78
N TYR A 62 6.16 -8.53 1.85
CA TYR A 62 6.09 -9.51 0.76
C TYR A 62 7.37 -9.50 -0.07
N GLY A 63 7.87 -10.70 -0.43
CA GLY A 63 9.08 -10.86 -1.25
C GLY A 63 10.40 -10.59 -0.53
N ARG A 64 10.41 -10.29 0.78
CA ARG A 64 11.63 -10.08 1.56
C ARG A 64 12.42 -11.38 1.77
N VAL A 65 13.73 -11.23 2.02
CA VAL A 65 14.65 -12.37 2.13
C VAL A 65 14.51 -13.11 3.47
N ARG A 66 14.30 -12.38 4.58
CA ARG A 66 14.30 -12.96 5.94
C ARG A 66 12.94 -12.79 6.61
N PRO A 67 12.39 -13.86 7.24
CA PRO A 67 11.18 -13.76 8.05
C PRO A 67 11.46 -13.11 9.41
N GLY A 68 10.39 -12.88 10.19
CA GLY A 68 10.43 -12.33 11.52
C GLY A 68 10.22 -10.81 11.57
N PHE A 69 10.30 -10.23 12.76
CA PHE A 69 10.12 -8.80 12.96
C PHE A 69 11.37 -8.01 12.52
N GLN A 70 11.14 -6.91 11.80
CA GLN A 70 12.21 -5.98 11.42
C GLN A 70 11.66 -4.57 11.22
N TRP A 71 12.34 -3.56 11.80
CA TRP A 71 12.13 -2.17 11.47
C TRP A 71 12.68 -1.84 10.09
N VAL A 72 11.90 -1.16 9.26
CA VAL A 72 12.34 -0.76 7.92
C VAL A 72 13.49 0.24 8.00
N SER A 73 13.49 1.14 8.98
CA SER A 73 14.58 2.11 9.23
C SER A 73 15.93 1.48 9.55
N LYS A 74 15.96 0.20 9.98
CA LYS A 74 17.20 -0.56 10.25
C LYS A 74 17.65 -1.43 9.07
N ALA A 75 16.86 -1.51 8.01
CA ALA A 75 17.20 -2.28 6.81
C ALA A 75 18.27 -1.55 5.99
N LYS A 76 19.08 -2.32 5.27
CA LYS A 76 20.14 -1.78 4.40
C LYS A 76 19.64 -1.57 2.98
N GLN A 77 18.69 -2.37 2.55
CA GLN A 77 18.16 -2.41 1.19
C GLN A 77 16.71 -2.87 1.21
N TRP A 78 15.98 -2.56 0.16
CA TRP A 78 14.55 -2.89 0.07
C TRP A 78 14.27 -4.41 0.11
N GLN A 79 15.21 -5.24 -0.37
CA GLN A 79 15.08 -6.71 -0.33
C GLN A 79 14.99 -7.28 1.09
N ASP A 80 15.50 -6.56 2.09
CA ASP A 80 15.45 -6.99 3.47
C ASP A 80 14.02 -6.91 4.05
N VAL A 81 13.20 -5.96 3.56
CA VAL A 81 11.88 -5.63 4.14
C VAL A 81 10.73 -5.67 3.14
N GLY A 82 11.03 -5.69 1.84
CA GLY A 82 10.06 -5.59 0.74
C GLY A 82 9.98 -4.17 0.17
N ASP A 83 9.62 -4.08 -1.10
CA ASP A 83 9.57 -2.81 -1.86
C ASP A 83 8.51 -1.83 -1.30
N GLU A 84 7.31 -2.30 -0.96
CA GLU A 84 6.24 -1.46 -0.44
C GLU A 84 6.54 -0.86 0.94
N PRO A 85 6.95 -1.63 1.98
CA PRO A 85 7.34 -1.05 3.26
C PRO A 85 8.53 -0.09 3.16
N TRP A 86 9.49 -0.40 2.29
CA TRP A 86 10.62 0.48 2.03
C TRP A 86 10.19 1.81 1.41
N MET A 87 9.26 1.78 0.45
CA MET A 87 8.66 2.97 -0.14
C MET A 87 7.91 3.80 0.92
N MET A 88 7.09 3.16 1.77
CA MET A 88 6.33 3.84 2.83
C MET A 88 7.23 4.62 3.77
N GLN A 89 8.35 4.03 4.23
CA GLN A 89 9.30 4.70 5.12
C GLN A 89 9.96 5.92 4.47
N ARG A 90 10.16 5.89 3.16
CA ARG A 90 10.74 7.01 2.42
C ARG A 90 9.74 8.13 2.15
N HIS A 91 8.50 7.76 1.91
CA HIS A 91 7.42 8.71 1.67
C HIS A 91 7.09 9.52 2.95
N LEU A 92 7.08 8.86 4.10
CA LEU A 92 6.87 9.45 5.42
C LEU A 92 8.05 9.10 6.35
N PRO A 93 9.13 9.90 6.37
CA PRO A 93 10.34 9.57 7.13
C PRO A 93 10.13 9.41 8.64
N ASN A 94 9.18 10.15 9.21
CA ASN A 94 8.81 10.10 10.64
C ASN A 94 7.85 8.94 10.99
N LEU A 95 7.38 8.19 9.99
CA LEU A 95 6.51 7.05 10.20
C LEU A 95 7.33 5.84 10.69
N HIS A 96 6.86 5.18 11.74
CA HIS A 96 7.48 3.96 12.24
C HIS A 96 7.02 2.73 11.45
N VAL A 97 7.74 2.36 10.40
CA VAL A 97 7.38 1.22 9.55
C VAL A 97 8.13 -0.04 9.99
N ALA A 98 7.38 -1.12 10.22
CA ALA A 98 7.91 -2.44 10.52
C ALA A 98 7.30 -3.52 9.62
N VAL A 99 7.98 -4.64 9.52
CA VAL A 99 7.52 -5.83 8.81
C VAL A 99 7.52 -7.04 9.74
N CYS A 100 6.45 -7.83 9.67
CA CYS A 100 6.34 -9.12 10.36
C CYS A 100 5.19 -9.92 9.74
N GLU A 101 5.37 -11.19 9.45
CA GLU A 101 4.29 -12.06 8.96
C GLU A 101 3.30 -12.43 10.06
N ASP A 102 3.75 -12.56 11.31
CA ASP A 102 2.90 -12.67 12.49
C ASP A 102 2.58 -11.27 13.02
N ARG A 103 1.34 -10.81 12.77
CA ARG A 103 0.92 -9.45 13.13
C ARG A 103 0.86 -9.24 14.64
N LEU A 104 0.48 -10.26 15.41
CA LEU A 104 0.39 -10.15 16.86
C LEU A 104 1.78 -10.01 17.47
N HIS A 105 2.72 -10.85 17.03
CA HIS A 105 4.12 -10.73 17.43
C HIS A 105 4.70 -9.36 17.00
N GLY A 106 4.42 -8.94 15.77
CA GLY A 106 4.87 -7.63 15.27
C GLY A 106 4.37 -6.47 16.12
N LEU A 107 3.09 -6.46 16.49
CA LEU A 107 2.49 -5.43 17.34
C LEU A 107 3.12 -5.42 18.76
N ALA A 108 3.40 -6.60 19.35
CA ALA A 108 4.05 -6.71 20.64
C ALA A 108 5.49 -6.14 20.61
N GLN A 109 6.25 -6.43 19.56
CA GLN A 109 7.60 -5.88 19.37
C GLN A 109 7.56 -4.36 19.17
N MET A 110 6.62 -3.86 18.35
CA MET A 110 6.44 -2.42 18.13
C MET A 110 6.10 -1.70 19.44
N ALA A 111 5.17 -2.22 20.25
CA ALA A 111 4.81 -1.65 21.55
C ALA A 111 6.00 -1.61 22.53
N SER A 112 6.78 -2.68 22.57
CA SER A 112 7.95 -2.80 23.47
C SER A 112 9.09 -1.86 23.08
N GLU A 113 9.39 -1.78 21.76
CA GLU A 113 10.53 -0.98 21.28
C GLU A 113 10.19 0.50 21.03
N ARG A 114 8.91 0.84 20.92
CA ARG A 114 8.42 2.21 20.65
C ARG A 114 7.19 2.51 21.53
N PRO A 115 7.40 2.75 22.84
CA PRO A 115 6.29 2.98 23.79
C PRO A 115 5.48 4.24 23.51
N GLN A 116 5.98 5.18 22.68
CA GLN A 116 5.24 6.35 22.23
C GLN A 116 4.15 6.02 21.20
N LEU A 117 4.15 4.82 20.58
CA LEU A 117 3.14 4.43 19.61
C LEU A 117 1.76 4.32 20.26
N ARG A 118 0.78 4.98 19.66
CA ARG A 118 -0.63 4.97 20.08
C ARG A 118 -1.52 4.18 19.14
N VAL A 119 -1.14 4.08 17.86
CA VAL A 119 -1.92 3.40 16.84
C VAL A 119 -1.00 2.79 15.78
N VAL A 120 -1.41 1.63 15.24
CA VAL A 120 -0.70 0.98 14.14
C VAL A 120 -1.67 0.73 12.98
N VAL A 121 -1.29 1.20 11.79
CA VAL A 121 -1.99 0.86 10.55
C VAL A 121 -1.39 -0.43 9.98
N LEU A 122 -2.24 -1.43 9.72
CA LEU A 122 -1.81 -2.69 9.12
C LEU A 122 -2.08 -2.68 7.63
N ASP A 123 -1.01 -2.81 6.87
CA ASP A 123 -1.10 -3.03 5.42
C ASP A 123 -1.40 -4.49 5.13
N ASP A 124 -2.49 -4.69 4.38
CA ASP A 124 -2.93 -6.02 3.94
C ASP A 124 -3.18 -7.03 5.07
N GLY A 125 -3.88 -6.58 6.12
CA GLY A 125 -4.13 -7.38 7.33
C GLY A 125 -5.44 -8.18 7.34
N MET A 126 -6.36 -8.00 6.38
CA MET A 126 -7.72 -8.57 6.41
C MET A 126 -7.75 -10.11 6.47
N GLN A 127 -6.79 -10.79 5.83
CA GLN A 127 -6.69 -12.25 5.83
C GLN A 127 -6.00 -12.81 7.09
N HIS A 128 -5.42 -11.97 7.94
CA HIS A 128 -4.73 -12.40 9.17
C HIS A 128 -5.72 -12.50 10.35
N ARG A 129 -6.59 -13.52 10.31
CA ARG A 129 -7.69 -13.78 11.27
C ARG A 129 -7.28 -13.96 12.74
N PRO A 130 -6.04 -14.39 13.11
CA PRO A 130 -5.62 -14.39 14.52
C PRO A 130 -5.72 -13.02 15.17
N LEU A 131 -5.48 -11.93 14.41
CA LEU A 131 -5.68 -10.58 14.89
C LEU A 131 -7.12 -10.13 14.68
N ARG A 132 -7.77 -9.64 15.75
CA ARG A 132 -9.01 -8.88 15.72
C ARG A 132 -8.68 -7.40 15.68
N PRO A 133 -8.90 -6.71 14.55
CA PRO A 133 -8.62 -5.28 14.45
C PRO A 133 -9.57 -4.45 15.33
N ASP A 134 -9.15 -3.23 15.68
CA ASP A 134 -10.03 -2.25 16.32
C ASP A 134 -10.83 -1.47 15.28
N LEU A 135 -10.27 -1.31 14.09
CA LEU A 135 -10.93 -0.74 12.93
C LEU A 135 -10.52 -1.48 11.66
N LEU A 136 -11.49 -1.90 10.86
CA LEU A 136 -11.26 -2.61 9.60
C LEU A 136 -11.82 -1.81 8.42
N ILE A 137 -10.95 -1.35 7.55
CA ILE A 137 -11.29 -0.66 6.30
C ILE A 137 -11.10 -1.61 5.12
N GLY A 138 -12.17 -1.86 4.39
CA GLY A 138 -12.18 -2.71 3.20
C GLY A 138 -12.17 -1.88 1.92
N LEU A 139 -11.14 -2.04 1.07
CA LEU A 139 -11.10 -1.44 -0.25
C LEU A 139 -11.76 -2.36 -1.27
N SER A 140 -12.63 -1.82 -2.10
CA SER A 140 -13.30 -2.55 -3.18
C SER A 140 -13.21 -1.80 -4.50
N ALA A 141 -12.58 -2.42 -5.49
CA ALA A 141 -12.48 -1.89 -6.85
C ALA A 141 -13.55 -2.49 -7.78
N ARG A 142 -14.38 -3.41 -7.27
CA ARG A 142 -15.43 -4.10 -8.02
C ARG A 142 -16.68 -4.23 -7.18
N GLN A 143 -17.84 -4.20 -7.81
CA GLN A 143 -19.07 -4.58 -7.11
C GLN A 143 -18.99 -6.05 -6.69
N PRO A 144 -19.21 -6.38 -5.41
CA PRO A 144 -19.21 -7.76 -4.97
C PRO A 144 -20.33 -8.53 -5.70
N PRO A 145 -20.07 -9.77 -6.15
CA PRO A 145 -21.07 -10.60 -6.79
C PRO A 145 -22.22 -10.92 -5.81
N THR A 146 -23.42 -11.16 -6.34
CA THR A 146 -24.57 -11.59 -5.56
C THR A 146 -24.27 -12.87 -4.79
N LYS A 147 -24.85 -13.04 -3.58
CA LYS A 147 -24.46 -14.02 -2.55
C LYS A 147 -24.39 -15.50 -2.98
N ILE A 148 -25.07 -15.89 -4.06
CA ILE A 148 -25.31 -17.31 -4.39
C ILE A 148 -24.05 -18.04 -4.92
N TRP A 149 -23.09 -17.33 -5.52
CA TRP A 149 -21.93 -17.94 -6.20
C TRP A 149 -20.59 -17.34 -5.81
N GLN A 150 -20.46 -16.76 -4.62
CA GLN A 150 -19.22 -16.08 -4.20
C GLN A 150 -17.98 -16.99 -4.22
N TRP A 151 -18.14 -18.26 -3.88
CA TRP A 151 -17.05 -19.24 -3.85
C TRP A 151 -16.50 -19.57 -5.24
N THR A 152 -17.30 -19.44 -6.33
CA THR A 152 -16.83 -19.63 -7.70
C THR A 152 -16.04 -18.43 -8.22
N GLN A 153 -16.08 -17.33 -7.50
CA GLN A 153 -15.35 -16.10 -7.82
C GLN A 153 -13.98 -16.00 -7.14
N VAL A 154 -13.66 -16.96 -6.25
CA VAL A 154 -12.38 -17.00 -5.53
C VAL A 154 -11.36 -17.81 -6.32
N VAL A 155 -10.09 -17.43 -6.21
CA VAL A 155 -8.94 -18.12 -6.83
C VAL A 155 -8.98 -19.63 -6.52
N PRO A 156 -8.73 -20.51 -7.51
CA PRO A 156 -8.29 -20.22 -8.88
C PRO A 156 -9.41 -19.92 -9.88
N ALA A 157 -10.69 -20.04 -9.49
CA ALA A 157 -11.83 -19.95 -10.39
C ALA A 157 -12.23 -18.49 -10.73
N GLY A 158 -11.79 -17.51 -9.94
CA GLY A 158 -12.17 -16.11 -10.12
C GLY A 158 -11.09 -15.12 -9.69
N VAL A 159 -11.51 -13.86 -9.53
CA VAL A 159 -10.63 -12.71 -9.30
C VAL A 159 -10.48 -12.30 -7.84
N PHE A 160 -11.16 -13.00 -6.93
CA PHE A 160 -11.10 -12.71 -5.51
C PHE A 160 -10.11 -13.65 -4.81
N ARG A 161 -9.28 -13.10 -3.93
CA ARG A 161 -8.37 -13.88 -3.06
C ARG A 161 -9.03 -14.28 -1.73
N ASP A 162 -10.18 -13.68 -1.42
CA ASP A 162 -10.99 -13.98 -0.25
C ASP A 162 -12.48 -13.87 -0.61
N LEU A 163 -13.37 -14.33 0.28
CA LEU A 163 -14.80 -14.27 0.04
C LEU A 163 -15.28 -12.81 0.00
N PRO A 164 -16.01 -12.37 -1.03
CA PRO A 164 -16.54 -11.01 -1.11
C PRO A 164 -17.40 -10.61 0.10
N SER A 165 -18.10 -11.56 0.74
CA SER A 165 -18.88 -11.33 1.98
C SER A 165 -18.02 -10.87 3.16
N ARG A 166 -16.71 -11.01 3.09
CA ARG A 166 -15.80 -10.47 4.10
C ARG A 166 -15.82 -8.94 4.17
N LEU A 167 -16.18 -8.27 3.08
CA LEU A 167 -16.38 -6.82 3.09
C LEU A 167 -17.53 -6.40 4.01
N GLU A 168 -18.53 -7.25 4.20
CA GLU A 168 -19.66 -6.98 5.13
C GLU A 168 -19.21 -6.91 6.61
N GLN A 169 -17.99 -7.38 6.92
CA GLN A 169 -17.39 -7.33 8.25
C GLN A 169 -16.48 -6.10 8.46
N CYS A 170 -16.35 -5.27 7.44
CA CYS A 170 -15.59 -4.03 7.55
C CYS A 170 -16.44 -2.95 8.23
N ASP A 171 -15.79 -2.16 9.09
CA ASP A 171 -16.40 -0.99 9.71
C ASP A 171 -16.62 0.13 8.68
N LEU A 172 -15.75 0.18 7.67
CA LEU A 172 -15.87 1.10 6.55
C LEU A 172 -15.51 0.38 5.24
N ILE A 173 -16.37 0.50 4.23
CA ILE A 173 -16.07 0.05 2.86
C ILE A 173 -15.79 1.29 2.00
N VAL A 174 -14.65 1.25 1.32
CA VAL A 174 -14.21 2.30 0.39
C VAL A 174 -14.31 1.78 -1.04
N ASP A 175 -15.15 2.41 -1.84
CA ASP A 175 -15.23 2.12 -3.27
C ASP A 175 -14.12 2.86 -4.03
N THR A 176 -13.17 2.11 -4.54
CA THR A 176 -12.05 2.61 -5.36
C THR A 176 -12.33 2.52 -6.87
N SER A 177 -13.54 2.05 -7.26
CA SER A 177 -13.98 1.97 -8.67
C SER A 177 -14.65 3.25 -9.17
N GLY A 178 -15.16 4.06 -8.25
CA GLY A 178 -16.00 5.22 -8.55
C GLY A 178 -17.40 4.88 -9.08
N LYS A 179 -17.79 3.59 -9.12
CA LYS A 179 -19.02 3.11 -9.78
C LYS A 179 -20.12 2.66 -8.81
N SER A 180 -19.85 2.60 -7.52
CA SER A 180 -20.83 2.13 -6.53
C SER A 180 -21.99 3.11 -6.36
N LYS A 181 -23.21 2.56 -6.29
CA LYS A 181 -24.42 3.28 -5.90
C LYS A 181 -24.72 2.89 -4.45
N GLY A 182 -24.39 3.75 -3.48
CA GLY A 182 -24.64 3.49 -2.07
C GLY A 182 -23.87 4.40 -1.13
N HIS A 183 -24.04 4.22 0.19
CA HIS A 183 -23.43 5.00 1.26
C HIS A 183 -21.96 4.63 1.57
N HIS A 184 -21.22 4.11 0.59
CA HIS A 184 -19.79 3.85 0.76
C HIS A 184 -18.99 5.12 0.49
N LEU A 185 -17.97 5.37 1.31
CA LEU A 185 -16.98 6.38 0.97
C LEU A 185 -16.31 5.97 -0.34
N LYS A 186 -16.09 6.94 -1.20
CA LYS A 186 -15.42 6.71 -2.47
C LYS A 186 -14.05 7.36 -2.44
N SER A 187 -13.12 6.69 -3.06
CA SER A 187 -11.80 7.25 -3.29
C SER A 187 -11.32 6.95 -4.70
N SER A 188 -10.41 7.76 -5.18
CA SER A 188 -9.69 7.50 -6.41
C SER A 188 -8.20 7.70 -6.18
N ILE A 189 -7.39 6.89 -6.82
CA ILE A 189 -5.94 7.13 -6.86
C ILE A 189 -5.68 7.98 -8.09
N ARG A 190 -5.18 9.18 -7.85
CA ARG A 190 -4.80 10.10 -8.91
C ARG A 190 -3.28 10.27 -8.90
N PRO A 191 -2.68 10.28 -10.07
CA PRO A 191 -1.27 10.65 -10.17
C PRO A 191 -1.11 12.13 -9.85
N SER A 192 0.04 12.48 -9.29
CA SER A 192 0.51 13.85 -9.20
C SER A 192 1.57 14.09 -10.30
N HIS A 193 1.93 15.34 -10.52
CA HIS A 193 2.95 15.64 -11.53
C HIS A 193 4.24 14.88 -11.25
N PRO A 194 4.86 14.28 -12.28
CA PRO A 194 6.15 13.65 -12.15
C PRO A 194 7.17 14.61 -11.57
N HIS A 195 7.98 14.14 -10.64
CA HIS A 195 9.04 14.90 -10.01
C HIS A 195 10.35 14.11 -10.05
N ASN A 196 11.44 14.81 -9.94
CA ASN A 196 12.77 14.25 -9.71
C ASN A 196 13.49 15.06 -8.62
N THR A 197 14.76 14.73 -8.35
CA THR A 197 15.54 15.40 -7.32
C THR A 197 15.92 16.85 -7.65
N THR A 198 15.73 17.31 -8.89
CA THR A 198 16.24 18.61 -9.38
C THR A 198 15.15 19.56 -9.87
N THR A 199 14.03 19.05 -10.37
CA THR A 199 12.94 19.87 -10.93
C THR A 199 11.57 19.25 -10.63
N ASP A 200 10.53 20.11 -10.58
CA ASP A 200 9.15 19.67 -10.26
C ASP A 200 8.28 19.42 -11.51
N LYS A 201 8.82 19.64 -12.71
CA LYS A 201 8.03 19.50 -13.93
C LYS A 201 8.81 18.82 -15.05
N LEU A 202 8.28 17.67 -15.49
CA LEU A 202 8.77 16.95 -16.66
C LEU A 202 8.25 17.62 -17.94
N THR A 203 9.16 18.21 -18.73
CA THR A 203 8.83 18.95 -19.97
C THR A 203 9.46 18.36 -21.22
N VAL A 204 10.16 17.25 -21.09
CA VAL A 204 10.83 16.54 -22.20
C VAL A 204 10.21 15.17 -22.42
N PRO A 205 10.33 14.59 -23.62
CA PRO A 205 9.88 13.23 -23.86
C PRO A 205 10.54 12.23 -22.92
N ALA A 206 9.77 11.24 -22.45
CA ALA A 206 10.21 10.26 -21.47
C ALA A 206 10.01 8.82 -21.92
N LEU A 207 10.89 7.92 -21.49
CA LEU A 207 10.67 6.48 -21.51
C LEU A 207 9.96 6.07 -20.20
N LEU A 208 8.76 5.55 -20.29
CA LEU A 208 8.06 4.99 -19.12
C LEU A 208 8.49 3.54 -18.87
N VAL A 209 9.05 3.27 -17.68
CA VAL A 209 9.43 1.93 -17.25
C VAL A 209 8.57 1.52 -16.05
N THR A 210 7.92 0.36 -16.11
CA THR A 210 7.08 -0.14 -15.02
C THR A 210 7.22 -1.65 -14.84
N GLY A 211 7.20 -2.09 -13.56
CA GLY A 211 7.12 -3.49 -13.13
C GLY A 211 6.01 -3.65 -12.09
N ILE A 212 4.80 -3.18 -12.39
CA ILE A 212 3.61 -3.23 -11.55
C ILE A 212 2.50 -4.06 -12.19
N ALA A 213 1.54 -4.53 -11.39
CA ALA A 213 0.45 -5.41 -11.83
C ALA A 213 -0.45 -4.82 -12.94
N ARG A 214 -0.52 -3.50 -13.07
CA ARG A 214 -1.38 -2.79 -14.05
C ARG A 214 -0.62 -1.63 -14.70
N PRO A 215 0.33 -1.94 -15.59
CA PRO A 215 1.17 -0.92 -16.24
C PRO A 215 0.38 0.08 -17.09
N GLU A 216 -0.75 -0.36 -17.66
CA GLU A 216 -1.66 0.49 -18.44
C GLU A 216 -2.20 1.68 -17.64
N ARG A 217 -2.36 1.53 -16.32
CA ARG A 217 -2.78 2.65 -15.46
C ARG A 217 -1.71 3.72 -15.34
N ALA A 218 -0.45 3.33 -15.17
CA ALA A 218 0.66 4.28 -15.11
C ALA A 218 0.83 5.00 -16.45
N THR A 219 0.70 4.27 -17.56
CA THR A 219 0.73 4.86 -18.91
C THR A 219 -0.38 5.88 -19.11
N GLN A 220 -1.63 5.50 -18.79
CA GLN A 220 -2.76 6.42 -18.92
C GLN A 220 -2.60 7.64 -17.98
N SER A 221 -2.15 7.42 -16.75
CA SER A 221 -1.90 8.50 -15.80
C SER A 221 -0.88 9.50 -16.30
N ALA A 222 0.22 9.04 -16.90
CA ALA A 222 1.23 9.92 -17.48
C ALA A 222 0.67 10.74 -18.65
N LEU A 223 -0.11 10.09 -19.54
CA LEU A 223 -0.75 10.75 -20.68
C LEU A 223 -1.79 11.79 -20.23
N ASP A 224 -2.63 11.47 -19.24
CA ASP A 224 -3.65 12.37 -18.69
C ASP A 224 -3.02 13.65 -18.08
N MET A 225 -1.78 13.56 -17.62
CA MET A 225 -1.00 14.70 -17.12
C MET A 225 -0.21 15.43 -18.21
N GLY A 226 -0.36 15.03 -19.46
CA GLY A 226 0.31 15.67 -20.59
C GLY A 226 1.79 15.33 -20.71
N VAL A 227 2.25 14.22 -20.12
CA VAL A 227 3.62 13.74 -20.32
C VAL A 227 3.76 13.20 -21.75
N ASP A 228 4.76 13.67 -22.46
CA ASP A 228 5.15 13.14 -23.76
C ASP A 228 5.88 11.80 -23.56
N LEU A 229 5.21 10.69 -23.87
CA LEU A 229 5.79 9.36 -23.76
C LEU A 229 6.39 8.94 -25.12
N ALA A 230 7.72 8.96 -25.20
CA ALA A 230 8.45 8.47 -26.38
C ALA A 230 8.42 6.94 -26.50
N GLY A 231 8.23 6.23 -25.37
CA GLY A 231 8.12 4.78 -25.32
C GLY A 231 7.72 4.26 -23.96
N CYS A 232 7.37 2.96 -23.92
CA CYS A 232 7.04 2.24 -22.69
C CYS A 232 7.75 0.90 -22.64
N ALA A 233 8.32 0.56 -21.46
CA ALA A 233 8.89 -0.74 -21.16
C ALA A 233 8.18 -1.35 -19.95
N HIS A 234 7.35 -2.36 -20.18
CA HIS A 234 6.56 -3.01 -19.13
C HIS A 234 7.16 -4.36 -18.75
N TYR A 235 7.32 -4.57 -17.46
CA TYR A 235 7.85 -5.78 -16.85
C TYR A 235 6.77 -6.46 -15.97
N PRO A 236 6.94 -7.74 -15.63
CA PRO A 236 6.06 -8.41 -14.66
C PRO A 236 6.02 -7.68 -13.31
N ASP A 237 4.91 -7.82 -12.59
CA ASP A 237 4.78 -7.24 -11.23
C ASP A 237 5.90 -7.74 -10.32
N HIS A 238 6.41 -6.86 -9.48
CA HIS A 238 7.58 -7.08 -8.62
C HIS A 238 8.86 -7.49 -9.35
N HIS A 239 9.02 -7.10 -10.62
CA HIS A 239 10.25 -7.38 -11.37
C HIS A 239 11.48 -6.82 -10.64
N ALA A 240 12.47 -7.68 -10.41
CA ALA A 240 13.77 -7.29 -9.88
C ALA A 240 14.63 -6.76 -11.03
N PHE A 241 14.63 -5.44 -11.22
CA PHE A 241 15.45 -4.79 -12.23
C PHE A 241 16.94 -5.10 -12.04
N LYS A 242 17.68 -5.14 -13.12
CA LYS A 242 19.11 -5.40 -13.17
C LYS A 242 19.83 -4.26 -13.88
N THR A 243 21.13 -4.13 -13.63
CA THR A 243 21.96 -3.18 -14.35
C THR A 243 21.86 -3.34 -15.88
N SER A 244 21.73 -4.59 -16.38
CA SER A 244 21.52 -4.86 -17.81
C SER A 244 20.21 -4.29 -18.38
N ASP A 245 19.15 -4.18 -17.56
CA ASP A 245 17.91 -3.54 -17.99
C ASP A 245 18.12 -2.05 -18.13
N VAL A 246 18.74 -1.43 -17.12
CA VAL A 246 19.08 0.01 -17.13
C VAL A 246 19.99 0.36 -18.30
N THR A 247 21.04 -0.42 -18.55
CA THR A 247 21.94 -0.20 -19.70
C THR A 247 21.17 -0.20 -21.01
N ARG A 248 20.25 -1.18 -21.20
CA ARG A 248 19.42 -1.26 -22.42
C ARG A 248 18.51 -0.05 -22.59
N TRP A 249 17.92 0.46 -21.47
CA TRP A 249 17.09 1.66 -21.55
C TRP A 249 17.90 2.89 -21.90
N ILE A 250 19.07 3.06 -21.31
CA ILE A 250 19.97 4.17 -21.59
C ILE A 250 20.43 4.14 -23.06
N GLU A 251 20.82 2.99 -23.58
CA GLU A 251 21.18 2.82 -24.99
C GLU A 251 20.01 3.22 -25.93
N TRP A 252 18.80 2.74 -25.60
CA TRP A 252 17.61 3.09 -26.36
C TRP A 252 17.28 4.59 -26.28
N MET A 253 17.35 5.18 -25.09
CA MET A 253 17.12 6.60 -24.85
C MET A 253 18.12 7.47 -25.62
N ASN A 254 19.39 7.11 -25.61
CA ASN A 254 20.43 7.78 -26.39
C ASN A 254 20.15 7.71 -27.90
N ALA A 255 19.78 6.54 -28.41
CA ALA A 255 19.45 6.35 -29.82
C ALA A 255 18.23 7.17 -30.27
N GLN A 256 17.28 7.44 -29.38
CA GLN A 256 16.08 8.24 -29.64
C GLN A 256 16.21 9.71 -29.21
N ASN A 257 17.38 10.12 -28.68
CA ASN A 257 17.62 11.45 -28.14
C ASN A 257 16.65 11.84 -26.99
N ILE A 258 16.38 10.88 -26.09
CA ILE A 258 15.51 11.02 -24.91
C ILE A 258 16.36 11.15 -23.66
N SER A 259 16.02 12.11 -22.79
CA SER A 259 16.78 12.43 -21.58
C SER A 259 16.04 12.16 -20.27
N ALA A 260 14.79 11.61 -20.32
CA ALA A 260 14.00 11.33 -19.11
C ALA A 260 13.53 9.87 -19.08
N LEU A 261 13.73 9.23 -17.92
CA LEU A 261 13.17 7.92 -17.58
C LEU A 261 12.09 8.12 -16.52
N LEU A 262 10.85 7.83 -16.86
CA LEU A 262 9.71 7.93 -15.95
C LEU A 262 9.40 6.55 -15.36
N THR A 263 9.11 6.49 -14.06
CA THR A 263 8.74 5.25 -13.40
C THR A 263 7.74 5.50 -12.26
N THR A 264 7.17 4.44 -11.68
CA THR A 264 6.30 4.54 -10.50
C THR A 264 7.12 4.64 -9.21
N GLU A 265 6.53 5.12 -8.12
CA GLU A 265 7.18 5.18 -6.79
C GLU A 265 7.70 3.80 -6.35
N LYS A 266 6.90 2.75 -6.58
CA LYS A 266 7.25 1.36 -6.26
C LYS A 266 8.46 0.88 -7.08
N ASP A 267 8.48 1.21 -8.36
CA ASP A 267 9.58 0.84 -9.25
C ASP A 267 10.85 1.65 -8.97
N ALA A 268 10.72 2.93 -8.63
CA ALA A 268 11.84 3.78 -8.25
C ALA A 268 12.65 3.21 -7.07
N VAL A 269 11.96 2.62 -6.10
CA VAL A 269 12.61 1.89 -5.00
C VAL A 269 13.49 0.75 -5.51
N ARG A 270 13.01 -0.01 -6.49
CA ARG A 270 13.73 -1.16 -7.06
C ARG A 270 14.85 -0.76 -8.00
N LEU A 271 14.82 0.46 -8.53
CA LEU A 271 15.88 1.05 -9.36
C LEU A 271 17.00 1.71 -8.55
N GLN A 272 16.80 1.87 -7.24
CA GLN A 272 17.78 2.50 -6.38
C GLN A 272 19.13 1.76 -6.44
N GLY A 273 20.21 2.53 -6.68
CA GLY A 273 21.57 2.01 -6.79
C GLY A 273 21.86 1.23 -8.08
N LEU A 274 20.91 1.17 -9.02
CA LEU A 274 21.10 0.58 -10.34
C LEU A 274 21.35 1.64 -11.41
N MET A 275 20.86 2.88 -11.19
CA MET A 275 21.10 3.99 -12.11
C MET A 275 22.55 4.44 -12.02
N PRO A 276 23.25 4.62 -13.15
CA PRO A 276 24.54 5.29 -13.17
C PRO A 276 24.42 6.73 -12.65
N ALA A 277 25.43 7.23 -11.94
CA ALA A 277 25.41 8.54 -11.31
C ALA A 277 25.07 9.68 -12.29
N GLU A 278 25.59 9.59 -13.52
CA GLU A 278 25.30 10.54 -14.58
C GLU A 278 23.86 10.52 -15.10
N TRP A 279 23.09 9.46 -14.78
CA TRP A 279 21.68 9.29 -15.16
C TRP A 279 20.69 9.43 -14.01
N GLU A 280 21.15 9.62 -12.78
CA GLU A 280 20.26 9.80 -11.62
C GLU A 280 19.32 11.01 -11.78
N HIS A 281 19.80 12.09 -12.40
CA HIS A 281 19.00 13.28 -12.69
C HIS A 281 17.92 13.04 -13.76
N ALA A 282 18.05 11.99 -14.57
CA ALA A 282 17.08 11.63 -15.60
C ALA A 282 15.91 10.77 -15.06
N LEU A 283 16.01 10.27 -13.82
CA LEU A 283 14.97 9.45 -13.20
C LEU A 283 13.86 10.35 -12.67
N TRP A 284 12.67 10.16 -13.22
CA TRP A 284 11.42 10.82 -12.81
C TRP A 284 10.48 9.83 -12.18
N VAL A 285 9.84 10.23 -11.11
CA VAL A 285 8.88 9.42 -10.37
C VAL A 285 7.47 9.95 -10.60
N LEU A 286 6.57 9.06 -10.96
CA LEU A 286 5.14 9.31 -11.08
C LEU A 286 4.48 8.96 -9.74
N PRO A 287 4.21 9.93 -8.86
CA PRO A 287 3.59 9.67 -7.58
C PRO A 287 2.10 9.43 -7.72
N SER A 288 1.53 8.77 -6.74
CA SER A 288 0.10 8.52 -6.66
C SER A 288 -0.45 8.96 -5.31
N ALA A 289 -1.50 9.79 -5.32
CA ALA A 289 -2.19 10.25 -4.13
C ALA A 289 -3.63 9.73 -4.09
N VAL A 290 -4.14 9.51 -2.89
CA VAL A 290 -5.54 9.19 -2.66
C VAL A 290 -6.35 10.49 -2.64
N HIS A 291 -7.45 10.50 -3.39
CA HIS A 291 -8.46 11.55 -3.33
C HIS A 291 -9.77 10.94 -2.85
N TRP A 292 -10.34 11.53 -1.84
CA TRP A 292 -11.61 11.12 -1.26
C TRP A 292 -12.73 12.00 -1.77
N ASP A 293 -13.87 11.40 -2.11
CA ASP A 293 -15.04 12.17 -2.57
C ASP A 293 -15.69 12.95 -1.42
N ASP A 294 -15.55 12.45 -0.19
CA ASP A 294 -16.03 13.11 1.03
C ASP A 294 -14.95 13.08 2.12
N GLU A 295 -14.06 14.06 2.05
CA GLU A 295 -12.96 14.27 3.02
C GLU A 295 -13.48 14.48 4.44
N ALA A 296 -14.59 15.22 4.60
CA ALA A 296 -15.14 15.55 5.91
C ALA A 296 -15.74 14.31 6.59
N ALA A 297 -16.42 13.46 5.83
CA ALA A 297 -16.95 12.20 6.34
C ALA A 297 -15.83 11.26 6.80
N LEU A 298 -14.76 11.11 6.02
CA LEU A 298 -13.60 10.32 6.43
C LEU A 298 -12.96 10.89 7.69
N GLN A 299 -12.72 12.19 7.71
CA GLN A 299 -12.09 12.87 8.84
C GLN A 299 -12.90 12.66 10.13
N GLY A 300 -14.22 12.93 10.10
CA GLY A 300 -15.10 12.71 11.24
C GLY A 300 -15.18 11.26 11.70
N PHE A 301 -15.11 10.30 10.76
CA PHE A 301 -15.06 8.88 11.08
C PHE A 301 -13.78 8.50 11.84
N LEU A 302 -12.62 8.97 11.36
CA LEU A 302 -11.33 8.71 12.02
C LEU A 302 -11.23 9.40 13.38
N GLU A 303 -11.67 10.66 13.50
CA GLU A 303 -11.69 11.41 14.76
C GLU A 303 -12.54 10.70 15.82
N SER A 304 -13.74 10.26 15.44
CA SER A 304 -14.63 9.51 16.34
C SER A 304 -13.97 8.21 16.83
N TRP A 305 -13.28 7.51 15.94
CA TRP A 305 -12.54 6.30 16.30
C TRP A 305 -11.36 6.60 17.23
N VAL A 306 -10.55 7.61 16.92
CA VAL A 306 -9.40 8.01 17.74
C VAL A 306 -9.82 8.42 19.15
N GLN A 307 -10.94 9.17 19.28
CA GLN A 307 -11.50 9.57 20.58
C GLN A 307 -11.99 8.37 21.41
N ALA A 308 -12.46 7.32 20.75
CA ALA A 308 -12.92 6.09 21.39
C ALA A 308 -11.80 5.09 21.73
N LEU A 309 -10.54 5.40 21.37
CA LEU A 309 -9.42 4.49 21.66
C LEU A 309 -9.20 4.38 23.17
N PRO A 310 -9.11 3.14 23.73
CA PRO A 310 -8.75 2.95 25.12
C PRO A 310 -7.32 3.41 25.39
N SER A 311 -7.05 3.84 26.62
CA SER A 311 -5.66 4.07 27.05
C SER A 311 -4.86 2.77 26.94
N LEU A 312 -3.53 2.88 26.78
CA LEU A 312 -2.67 1.69 26.70
C LEU A 312 -2.77 0.83 27.97
N GLU A 313 -2.96 1.47 29.15
CA GLU A 313 -3.16 0.78 30.43
C GLU A 313 -4.43 -0.08 30.41
N GLN A 314 -5.53 0.42 29.85
CA GLN A 314 -6.81 -0.32 29.75
C GLN A 314 -6.78 -1.50 28.76
N ARG A 315 -5.71 -1.63 27.96
CA ARG A 315 -5.56 -2.75 27.02
C ARG A 315 -4.73 -3.91 27.57
N MET A 316 -3.99 -3.68 28.64
CA MET A 316 -3.12 -4.68 29.25
C MET A 316 -3.84 -5.52 30.33
N ASP A 317 -5.04 -5.09 30.73
CA ASP A 317 -5.99 -5.83 31.58
C ASP A 317 -6.97 -6.67 30.73
#